data_71cd290dc033d5187e96331f6c55f80e
#
_entry.id   71cd290dc033d5187e96331f6c55f80e
#
_cell.length_a   1.000
_cell.length_b   1.000
_cell.length_c   1.000
_cell.angle_alpha   90.00
_cell.angle_beta   90.00
_cell.angle_gamma   90.00
#
_symmetry.space_group_name_H-M   'P 1'
#
loop_
_entity.id
_entity.type
_entity.pdbx_description
1 polymer ?
#
loop_
_entity_poly.entity_id
_entity_poly.type
_entity_poly.pdbx_seq_one_letter_code
_entity_poly.pdbx_strand_id
1 'polypeptide(L)'
;VEVLRGHGYYTAVIAKAVHMAPADKFPWDAVGEQSLGKQPKKFAAKFREMLASAASEKKPFFINANICDPHRPFIQGVGKKAKEDEPLDGARIFKPNEVTVPAFLEDLPRVREEVAQYSSNVSRFDVTFGLVLHELKEAGRDADTIVVFMSDHGMSFPFSKATVYRNGTWSPVLIRVPGTTESQTRAEFVSSVDVMPSLLELLAIKTPDGMDGRSWVPLLRGESQPDRDFVVTHVNTVSSGKSLAQRCIRTKDRALMFHAWVGGSEKFRVEAMSGLSFAAMNASTDAEIQARVRQLVEGETLMFFDINADPTERKNVINDPKYASEVKLL
;
A
#
# COMPACT_ATOMS: atom_id res chain seq x y z
N VAL A 1 12.66 -14.55 0.03
CA VAL A 1 13.49 -14.96 1.18
C VAL A 1 14.46 -16.07 0.77
N GLU A 2 13.97 -17.23 0.30
CA GLU A 2 14.80 -18.37 -0.08
C GLU A 2 15.93 -18.02 -1.06
N VAL A 3 15.62 -17.28 -2.12
CA VAL A 3 16.61 -16.88 -3.14
C VAL A 3 17.75 -16.09 -2.50
N LEU A 4 17.44 -15.08 -1.67
CA LEU A 4 18.44 -14.26 -1.01
C LEU A 4 19.27 -15.05 0.01
N ARG A 5 18.63 -15.92 0.80
CA ARG A 5 19.35 -16.84 1.70
C ARG A 5 20.30 -17.76 0.93
N GLY A 6 19.86 -18.32 -0.19
CA GLY A 6 20.69 -19.15 -1.07
C GLY A 6 21.93 -18.42 -1.61
N HIS A 7 21.88 -17.07 -1.64
CA HIS A 7 22.99 -16.20 -2.01
C HIS A 7 23.77 -15.63 -0.80
N GLY A 8 23.56 -16.20 0.38
CA GLY A 8 24.33 -15.84 1.56
C GLY A 8 23.84 -14.62 2.34
N TYR A 9 22.65 -14.09 2.04
CA TYR A 9 22.07 -12.99 2.79
C TYR A 9 21.53 -13.45 4.15
N TYR A 10 21.78 -12.66 5.17
CA TYR A 10 21.00 -12.69 6.42
C TYR A 10 19.62 -12.10 6.14
N THR A 11 18.56 -12.82 6.46
CA THR A 11 17.20 -12.41 6.14
C THR A 11 16.37 -12.20 7.41
N ALA A 12 15.72 -11.05 7.53
CA ALA A 12 14.93 -10.73 8.70
C ALA A 12 13.62 -10.03 8.34
N VAL A 13 12.63 -10.16 9.22
CA VAL A 13 11.35 -9.48 9.12
C VAL A 13 10.95 -8.87 10.45
N ILE A 14 10.46 -7.63 10.44
CA ILE A 14 9.88 -6.98 11.61
C ILE A 14 8.39 -6.78 11.35
N ALA A 15 7.56 -7.29 12.24
CA ALA A 15 6.09 -7.30 12.16
C ALA A 15 5.55 -7.97 10.87
N LYS A 16 4.24 -8.12 10.77
CA LYS A 16 3.50 -8.73 9.64
C LYS A 16 4.00 -10.11 9.16
N ALA A 17 4.89 -10.79 9.88
CA ALA A 17 5.34 -12.13 9.51
C ALA A 17 4.18 -13.14 9.41
N VAL A 18 3.13 -12.96 10.19
CA VAL A 18 1.90 -13.78 10.14
C VAL A 18 1.12 -13.67 8.83
N HIS A 19 1.40 -12.64 8.01
CA HIS A 19 0.82 -12.46 6.68
C HIS A 19 1.58 -13.25 5.60
N MET A 20 2.73 -13.82 5.95
CA MET A 20 3.59 -14.61 5.07
C MET A 20 3.40 -16.09 5.38
N ALA A 21 2.39 -16.69 4.75
CA ALA A 21 1.99 -18.06 4.98
C ALA A 21 2.13 -18.90 3.69
N PRO A 22 2.44 -20.18 3.83
CA PRO A 22 2.79 -20.89 5.06
C PRO A 22 4.22 -20.53 5.55
N ALA A 23 4.45 -20.56 6.88
CA ALA A 23 5.68 -20.06 7.49
C ALA A 23 6.96 -20.80 7.04
N ASP A 24 6.84 -22.08 6.70
CA ASP A 24 7.93 -22.90 6.17
C ASP A 24 8.45 -22.43 4.80
N LYS A 25 7.65 -21.69 4.05
CA LYS A 25 8.05 -21.05 2.78
C LYS A 25 8.78 -19.73 2.94
N PHE A 26 8.82 -19.20 4.15
CA PHE A 26 9.50 -17.95 4.47
C PHE A 26 10.51 -18.15 5.59
N PRO A 27 11.63 -18.84 5.32
CA PRO A 27 12.63 -19.19 6.33
C PRO A 27 13.49 -17.98 6.73
N TRP A 28 12.94 -17.07 7.51
CA TRP A 28 13.66 -15.92 8.05
C TRP A 28 14.72 -16.33 9.08
N ASP A 29 15.90 -15.72 9.06
CA ASP A 29 16.92 -15.91 10.10
C ASP A 29 16.51 -15.21 11.40
N ALA A 30 15.75 -14.09 11.31
CA ALA A 30 15.17 -13.43 12.48
C ALA A 30 13.77 -12.89 12.21
N VAL A 31 12.92 -12.97 13.24
CA VAL A 31 11.55 -12.45 13.22
C VAL A 31 11.33 -11.49 14.38
N GLY A 32 10.95 -10.26 14.09
CA GLY A 32 10.50 -9.26 15.07
C GLY A 32 8.99 -9.36 15.28
N GLU A 33 8.55 -9.07 16.48
CA GLU A 33 7.18 -9.23 16.93
C GLU A 33 6.22 -8.27 16.23
N GLN A 34 4.98 -8.70 16.00
CA GLN A 34 3.90 -7.88 15.42
C GLN A 34 3.63 -6.60 16.22
N SER A 35 3.75 -6.68 17.55
CA SER A 35 3.50 -5.55 18.47
C SER A 35 4.44 -4.36 18.26
N LEU A 36 5.62 -4.58 17.67
CA LEU A 36 6.60 -3.51 17.40
C LEU A 36 6.14 -2.53 16.34
N GLY A 37 5.28 -2.94 15.41
CA GLY A 37 4.91 -2.18 14.22
C GLY A 37 4.29 -0.80 14.47
N LYS A 38 3.91 -0.48 15.72
CA LYS A 38 3.40 0.83 16.15
C LYS A 38 4.18 1.42 17.34
N GLN A 39 5.41 1.00 17.54
CA GLN A 39 6.28 1.43 18.63
C GLN A 39 7.62 1.95 18.09
N PRO A 40 7.71 3.22 17.68
CA PRO A 40 8.82 3.76 16.90
C PRO A 40 10.21 3.40 17.42
N LYS A 41 10.50 3.72 18.68
CA LYS A 41 11.82 3.44 19.29
C LYS A 41 12.12 1.95 19.44
N LYS A 42 11.12 1.13 19.78
CA LYS A 42 11.32 -0.32 19.90
C LYS A 42 11.49 -0.97 18.53
N PHE A 43 10.78 -0.46 17.51
CA PHE A 43 10.94 -0.90 16.14
C PHE A 43 12.37 -0.65 15.66
N ALA A 44 12.87 0.58 15.84
CA ALA A 44 14.24 0.95 15.49
C ALA A 44 15.30 0.15 16.27
N ALA A 45 15.08 -0.09 17.57
CA ALA A 45 15.97 -0.92 18.37
C ALA A 45 16.05 -2.37 17.85
N LYS A 46 14.91 -2.94 17.43
CA LYS A 46 14.87 -4.27 16.81
C LYS A 46 15.58 -4.30 15.46
N PHE A 47 15.40 -3.25 14.66
CA PHE A 47 16.10 -3.10 13.38
C PHE A 47 17.63 -3.05 13.57
N ARG A 48 18.12 -2.27 14.55
CA ARG A 48 19.53 -2.21 14.93
C ARG A 48 20.08 -3.59 15.38
N GLU A 49 19.31 -4.33 16.19
CA GLU A 49 19.67 -5.69 16.59
C GLU A 49 19.89 -6.62 15.39
N MET A 50 18.97 -6.55 14.40
CA MET A 50 19.07 -7.36 13.19
C MET A 50 20.29 -6.98 12.32
N LEU A 51 20.59 -5.68 12.21
CA LEU A 51 21.82 -5.22 11.54
C LEU A 51 23.08 -5.76 12.24
N ALA A 52 23.11 -5.72 13.59
CA ALA A 52 24.23 -6.23 14.36
C ALA A 52 24.39 -7.76 14.20
N SER A 53 23.29 -8.51 14.12
CA SER A 53 23.30 -9.95 13.85
C SER A 53 23.89 -10.27 12.48
N ALA A 54 23.45 -9.57 11.44
CA ALA A 54 24.00 -9.72 10.09
C ALA A 54 25.51 -9.42 10.05
N ALA A 55 25.95 -8.36 10.73
CA ALA A 55 27.33 -7.97 10.82
C ALA A 55 28.18 -9.02 11.55
N SER A 56 27.70 -9.60 12.65
CA SER A 56 28.36 -10.66 13.41
C SER A 56 28.56 -11.93 12.58
N GLU A 57 27.59 -12.25 11.71
CA GLU A 57 27.67 -13.37 10.77
C GLU A 57 28.46 -13.03 9.50
N LYS A 58 28.92 -11.79 9.34
CA LYS A 58 29.63 -11.28 8.15
C LYS A 58 28.83 -11.49 6.86
N LYS A 59 27.51 -11.33 6.93
CA LYS A 59 26.60 -11.50 5.80
C LYS A 59 26.05 -10.15 5.32
N PRO A 60 25.79 -9.98 4.02
CA PRO A 60 24.88 -8.96 3.55
C PRO A 60 23.48 -9.24 4.13
N PHE A 61 22.61 -8.23 4.20
CA PHE A 61 21.30 -8.41 4.81
C PHE A 61 20.14 -8.04 3.87
N PHE A 62 19.01 -8.68 4.10
CA PHE A 62 17.70 -8.29 3.63
C PHE A 62 16.75 -8.20 4.83
N ILE A 63 16.31 -7.01 5.18
CA ILE A 63 15.38 -6.79 6.28
C ILE A 63 14.07 -6.23 5.73
N ASN A 64 12.98 -7.00 5.85
CA ASN A 64 11.63 -6.56 5.55
C ASN A 64 11.03 -5.88 6.79
N ALA A 65 11.14 -4.56 6.86
CA ALA A 65 10.74 -3.75 8.00
C ALA A 65 9.31 -3.23 7.82
N ASN A 66 8.31 -3.97 8.35
CA ASN A 66 6.90 -3.63 8.18
C ASN A 66 6.41 -2.72 9.31
N ILE A 67 6.47 -1.42 9.10
CA ILE A 67 5.85 -0.44 9.98
C ILE A 67 4.33 -0.56 9.81
N CYS A 68 3.59 -0.81 10.92
CA CYS A 68 2.15 -1.06 10.82
C CYS A 68 1.32 0.21 10.63
N ASP A 69 1.84 1.38 10.96
CA ASP A 69 1.18 2.63 10.63
C ASP A 69 1.17 2.87 9.12
N PRO A 70 0.11 3.47 8.58
CA PRO A 70 -1.08 4.02 9.24
C PRO A 70 -2.28 3.02 9.34
N HIS A 71 -2.06 1.73 9.59
CA HIS A 71 -3.14 0.75 9.77
C HIS A 71 -3.99 1.07 11.01
N ARG A 72 -5.30 0.78 10.95
CA ARG A 72 -6.19 0.85 12.14
C ARG A 72 -5.70 -0.05 13.30
N PRO A 73 -6.05 0.29 14.57
CA PRO A 73 -6.77 1.48 15.00
C PRO A 73 -5.94 2.74 14.82
N PHE A 74 -6.61 3.86 14.49
CA PHE A 74 -5.93 5.15 14.39
C PHE A 74 -5.68 5.75 15.76
N ILE A 75 -4.65 6.60 15.89
CA ILE A 75 -4.39 7.41 17.09
C ILE A 75 -5.63 8.27 17.39
N GLN A 76 -6.10 8.25 18.64
CA GLN A 76 -7.33 8.90 19.07
C GLN A 76 -8.59 8.42 18.31
N GLY A 77 -8.49 7.31 17.59
CA GLY A 77 -9.61 6.74 16.86
C GLY A 77 -10.64 6.09 17.76
N VAL A 78 -11.88 5.98 17.24
CA VAL A 78 -12.97 5.26 17.90
C VAL A 78 -12.86 3.76 17.65
N GLY A 79 -13.13 2.95 18.67
CA GLY A 79 -13.27 1.49 18.58
C GLY A 79 -12.64 0.75 19.75
N LYS A 80 -13.04 -0.51 19.94
CA LYS A 80 -12.64 -1.38 21.08
C LYS A 80 -11.12 -1.64 21.19
N LYS A 81 -10.32 -1.22 20.22
CA LYS A 81 -8.87 -1.43 20.17
C LYS A 81 -8.04 -0.15 20.16
N ALA A 82 -8.69 1.03 20.29
CA ALA A 82 -7.96 2.28 20.49
C ALA A 82 -7.19 2.17 21.81
N LYS A 83 -5.88 2.03 21.76
CA LYS A 83 -5.01 2.06 22.93
C LYS A 83 -4.55 3.48 23.12
N GLU A 84 -4.94 4.09 24.24
CA GLU A 84 -4.52 5.45 24.62
C GLU A 84 -3.00 5.53 24.85
N ASP A 85 -2.35 4.40 25.11
CA ASP A 85 -0.94 4.29 25.53
C ASP A 85 0.06 3.97 24.41
N GLU A 86 -0.33 4.05 23.12
CA GLU A 86 0.65 3.84 22.06
C GLU A 86 1.62 5.03 21.97
N PRO A 87 2.96 4.79 22.02
CA PRO A 87 3.94 5.86 22.06
C PRO A 87 3.91 6.67 20.76
N LEU A 88 3.91 8.00 20.89
CA LEU A 88 3.98 8.92 19.75
C LEU A 88 5.43 9.19 19.33
N ASP A 89 6.35 9.17 20.28
CA ASP A 89 7.80 9.39 20.09
C ASP A 89 8.14 10.65 19.27
N GLY A 90 7.31 11.69 19.38
CA GLY A 90 7.45 12.96 18.65
C GLY A 90 6.53 13.10 17.44
N ALA A 91 5.69 12.11 17.13
CA ALA A 91 4.72 12.21 16.05
C ALA A 91 3.70 13.34 16.29
N ARG A 92 3.36 14.07 15.24
CA ARG A 92 2.37 15.14 15.27
C ARG A 92 0.96 14.56 15.33
N ILE A 93 0.12 15.12 16.19
CA ILE A 93 -1.33 14.89 16.20
C ILE A 93 -2.00 15.98 15.36
N PHE A 94 -2.74 15.58 14.34
CA PHE A 94 -3.49 16.47 13.47
C PHE A 94 -4.91 16.68 13.98
N LYS A 95 -5.43 17.90 13.81
CA LYS A 95 -6.82 18.25 14.07
C LYS A 95 -7.64 18.22 12.76
N PRO A 96 -8.99 18.09 12.83
CA PRO A 96 -9.84 18.05 11.63
C PRO A 96 -9.73 19.27 10.72
N ASN A 97 -9.41 20.45 11.26
CA ASN A 97 -9.23 21.69 10.51
C ASN A 97 -7.82 21.85 9.90
N GLU A 98 -6.90 20.95 10.19
CA GLU A 98 -5.52 20.97 9.69
C GLU A 98 -5.32 20.00 8.52
N VAL A 99 -6.35 19.24 8.13
CA VAL A 99 -6.26 18.23 7.08
C VAL A 99 -7.11 18.60 5.87
N THR A 100 -6.64 18.18 4.70
CA THR A 100 -7.42 18.20 3.46
C THR A 100 -8.06 16.83 3.27
N VAL A 101 -9.37 16.80 3.10
CA VAL A 101 -10.07 15.56 2.75
C VAL A 101 -9.71 15.17 1.32
N PRO A 102 -9.23 13.95 1.06
CA PRO A 102 -8.98 13.47 -0.29
C PRO A 102 -10.25 13.56 -1.16
N ALA A 103 -10.11 14.04 -2.39
CA ALA A 103 -11.24 14.34 -3.27
C ALA A 103 -12.14 13.12 -3.63
N PHE A 104 -11.67 11.90 -3.40
CA PHE A 104 -12.49 10.69 -3.57
C PHE A 104 -13.43 10.41 -2.38
N LEU A 105 -13.28 11.12 -1.26
CA LEU A 105 -14.15 11.07 -0.09
C LEU A 105 -15.09 12.26 -0.06
N GLU A 106 -16.15 12.13 0.73
CA GLU A 106 -17.09 13.22 1.00
C GLU A 106 -16.55 14.11 2.13
N ASP A 107 -16.56 15.43 1.93
CA ASP A 107 -16.05 16.37 2.94
C ASP A 107 -17.10 16.64 4.04
N LEU A 108 -17.21 15.66 4.95
CA LEU A 108 -18.10 15.71 6.10
C LEU A 108 -17.30 15.88 7.39
N PRO A 109 -17.86 16.48 8.46
CA PRO A 109 -17.15 16.69 9.73
C PRO A 109 -16.49 15.40 10.29
N ARG A 110 -17.20 14.27 10.26
CA ARG A 110 -16.69 12.98 10.74
C ARG A 110 -15.65 12.38 9.81
N VAL A 111 -15.69 12.69 8.51
CA VAL A 111 -14.64 12.28 7.56
C VAL A 111 -13.36 13.06 7.84
N ARG A 112 -13.45 14.38 8.07
CA ARG A 112 -12.29 15.21 8.50
C ARG A 112 -11.67 14.69 9.78
N GLU A 113 -12.49 14.32 10.77
CA GLU A 113 -12.04 13.73 12.03
C GLU A 113 -11.21 12.47 11.78
N GLU A 114 -11.71 11.54 10.96
CA GLU A 114 -11.01 10.29 10.66
C GLU A 114 -9.75 10.50 9.82
N VAL A 115 -9.77 11.43 8.87
CA VAL A 115 -8.59 11.81 8.08
C VAL A 115 -7.51 12.42 8.99
N ALA A 116 -7.87 13.21 9.99
CA ALA A 116 -6.93 13.76 10.97
C ALA A 116 -6.26 12.64 11.81
N GLN A 117 -7.06 11.67 12.26
CA GLN A 117 -6.55 10.50 12.97
C GLN A 117 -5.59 9.67 12.09
N TYR A 118 -5.96 9.43 10.84
CA TYR A 118 -5.10 8.76 9.87
C TYR A 118 -3.80 9.53 9.63
N SER A 119 -3.86 10.84 9.45
CA SER A 119 -2.69 11.70 9.25
C SER A 119 -1.75 11.70 10.46
N SER A 120 -2.31 11.57 11.67
CA SER A 120 -1.53 11.39 12.89
C SER A 120 -0.76 10.06 12.90
N ASN A 121 -1.37 8.98 12.41
CA ASN A 121 -0.69 7.70 12.20
C ASN A 121 0.40 7.79 11.12
N VAL A 122 0.15 8.53 10.04
CA VAL A 122 1.18 8.78 9.00
C VAL A 122 2.37 9.53 9.59
N SER A 123 2.13 10.51 10.49
CA SER A 123 3.22 11.19 11.19
C SER A 123 4.03 10.24 12.08
N ARG A 124 3.38 9.29 12.78
CA ARG A 124 4.11 8.28 13.57
C ARG A 124 4.85 7.27 12.69
N PHE A 125 4.29 6.93 11.55
CA PHE A 125 5.02 6.17 10.53
C PHE A 125 6.31 6.89 10.12
N ASP A 126 6.23 8.19 9.80
CA ASP A 126 7.37 9.01 9.38
C ASP A 126 8.47 9.05 10.44
N VAL A 127 8.11 9.24 11.71
CA VAL A 127 9.04 9.12 12.84
C VAL A 127 9.71 7.75 12.87
N THR A 128 8.94 6.67 12.73
CA THR A 128 9.48 5.30 12.76
C THR A 128 10.45 5.06 11.60
N PHE A 129 10.08 5.49 10.40
CA PHE A 129 10.92 5.37 9.22
C PHE A 129 12.21 6.19 9.35
N GLY A 130 12.11 7.42 9.86
CA GLY A 130 13.28 8.25 10.15
C GLY A 130 14.24 7.58 11.13
N LEU A 131 13.73 6.95 12.19
CA LEU A 131 14.56 6.19 13.14
C LEU A 131 15.22 4.97 12.49
N VAL A 132 14.53 4.24 11.61
CA VAL A 132 15.11 3.12 10.85
C VAL A 132 16.26 3.59 9.96
N LEU A 133 16.10 4.70 9.25
CA LEU A 133 17.19 5.28 8.43
C LEU A 133 18.36 5.77 9.29
N HIS A 134 18.07 6.31 10.48
CA HIS A 134 19.12 6.69 11.44
C HIS A 134 19.93 5.47 11.90
N GLU A 135 19.27 4.37 12.30
CA GLU A 135 19.97 3.14 12.71
C GLU A 135 20.82 2.55 11.57
N LEU A 136 20.35 2.63 10.33
CA LEU A 136 21.11 2.20 9.16
C LEU A 136 22.41 3.04 8.99
N LYS A 137 22.30 4.35 9.19
CA LYS A 137 23.44 5.29 9.15
C LYS A 137 24.41 5.05 10.29
N GLU A 138 23.94 4.91 11.53
CA GLU A 138 24.77 4.61 12.70
C GLU A 138 25.51 3.27 12.57
N ALA A 139 24.93 2.30 11.87
CA ALA A 139 25.57 1.04 11.54
C ALA A 139 26.62 1.16 10.42
N GLY A 140 26.79 2.35 9.82
CA GLY A 140 27.72 2.59 8.70
C GLY A 140 27.30 1.92 7.39
N ARG A 141 26.00 1.59 7.24
CA ARG A 141 25.49 0.84 6.09
C ARG A 141 24.63 1.69 5.16
N ASP A 142 24.55 2.99 5.40
CA ASP A 142 23.73 3.91 4.61
C ASP A 142 24.18 4.04 3.14
N ALA A 143 25.48 3.99 2.91
CA ALA A 143 26.08 4.17 1.58
C ALA A 143 26.06 2.90 0.71
N ASP A 144 25.81 1.72 1.30
CA ASP A 144 25.87 0.43 0.59
C ASP A 144 24.54 -0.35 0.63
N THR A 145 23.46 0.27 1.10
CA THR A 145 22.15 -0.37 1.23
C THR A 145 21.13 0.22 0.25
N ILE A 146 20.48 -0.66 -0.52
CA ILE A 146 19.29 -0.32 -1.29
C ILE A 146 18.13 -0.18 -0.31
N VAL A 147 17.48 0.98 -0.32
CA VAL A 147 16.27 1.22 0.50
C VAL A 147 15.07 1.30 -0.42
N VAL A 148 14.10 0.39 -0.22
CA VAL A 148 12.82 0.42 -0.91
C VAL A 148 11.75 0.76 0.11
N PHE A 149 11.08 1.89 -0.09
CA PHE A 149 9.88 2.28 0.64
C PHE A 149 8.67 2.05 -0.25
N MET A 150 7.66 1.37 0.28
CA MET A 150 6.38 1.18 -0.40
C MET A 150 5.25 0.97 0.59
N SER A 151 4.03 1.28 0.17
CA SER A 151 2.82 0.83 0.86
C SER A 151 2.26 -0.42 0.18
N ASP A 152 1.67 -1.32 0.96
CA ASP A 152 1.04 -2.56 0.46
C ASP A 152 -0.26 -2.29 -0.29
N HIS A 153 -0.99 -1.24 0.05
CA HIS A 153 -2.24 -0.78 -0.59
C HIS A 153 -2.60 0.64 -0.13
N GLY A 154 -3.68 1.19 -0.67
CA GLY A 154 -4.19 2.50 -0.29
C GLY A 154 -4.75 2.56 1.14
N MET A 155 -5.11 3.77 1.57
CA MET A 155 -5.58 4.08 2.92
C MET A 155 -6.86 3.31 3.29
N SER A 156 -7.08 3.02 4.59
CA SER A 156 -8.24 2.27 5.07
C SER A 156 -9.51 3.14 5.16
N PHE A 157 -10.02 3.55 3.98
CA PHE A 157 -11.20 4.39 3.80
C PHE A 157 -12.10 3.80 2.71
N PRO A 158 -13.39 4.22 2.63
CA PRO A 158 -14.27 3.87 1.51
C PRO A 158 -13.64 4.19 0.16
N PHE A 159 -13.87 3.36 -0.86
CA PHE A 159 -13.30 3.48 -2.22
C PHE A 159 -11.77 3.43 -2.30
N SER A 160 -11.12 2.85 -1.28
CA SER A 160 -9.66 2.69 -1.23
C SER A 160 -9.31 1.26 -0.84
N LYS A 161 -8.86 0.97 0.38
CA LYS A 161 -8.45 -0.38 0.81
C LYS A 161 -9.46 -1.46 0.43
N ALA A 162 -8.96 -2.59 -0.08
CA ALA A 162 -9.72 -3.75 -0.54
C ALA A 162 -10.60 -3.49 -1.78
N THR A 163 -10.31 -2.46 -2.54
CA THR A 163 -10.96 -2.16 -3.82
C THR A 163 -9.92 -2.03 -4.93
N VAL A 164 -10.38 -2.11 -6.18
CA VAL A 164 -9.55 -1.87 -7.38
C VAL A 164 -9.62 -0.43 -7.89
N TYR A 165 -10.30 0.47 -7.15
CA TYR A 165 -10.23 1.90 -7.40
C TYR A 165 -8.80 2.41 -7.28
N ARG A 166 -8.49 3.50 -8.00
CA ARG A 166 -7.15 4.11 -8.00
C ARG A 166 -6.59 4.32 -6.60
N ASN A 167 -7.41 4.82 -5.68
CA ASN A 167 -6.99 5.11 -4.31
C ASN A 167 -6.70 3.85 -3.46
N GLY A 168 -7.17 2.68 -3.89
CA GLY A 168 -6.86 1.40 -3.28
C GLY A 168 -5.56 0.76 -3.80
N THR A 169 -5.18 1.07 -5.04
CA THR A 169 -4.11 0.38 -5.76
C THR A 169 -2.92 1.26 -6.11
N TRP A 170 -3.08 2.58 -6.17
CA TRP A 170 -1.98 3.49 -6.43
C TRP A 170 -1.22 3.81 -5.14
N SER A 171 -0.30 2.93 -4.79
CA SER A 171 0.56 3.05 -3.60
C SER A 171 1.88 3.76 -3.93
N PRO A 172 2.45 4.54 -3.00
CA PRO A 172 3.76 5.15 -3.19
C PRO A 172 4.86 4.08 -3.25
N VAL A 173 5.82 4.30 -4.13
CA VAL A 173 7.08 3.55 -4.19
C VAL A 173 8.24 4.54 -4.31
N LEU A 174 9.19 4.47 -3.38
CA LEU A 174 10.42 5.26 -3.41
C LEU A 174 11.61 4.32 -3.28
N ILE A 175 12.64 4.57 -4.06
CA ILE A 175 13.82 3.71 -4.09
C ILE A 175 15.06 4.57 -4.00
N ARG A 176 15.93 4.21 -3.07
CA ARG A 176 17.29 4.74 -2.99
C ARG A 176 18.27 3.62 -3.34
N VAL A 177 19.04 3.82 -4.40
CA VAL A 177 20.12 2.90 -4.80
C VAL A 177 21.46 3.53 -4.44
N PRO A 178 22.41 2.80 -3.85
CA PRO A 178 23.75 3.28 -3.57
C PRO A 178 24.42 3.92 -4.80
N GLY A 179 25.08 5.05 -4.58
CA GLY A 179 25.76 5.79 -5.65
C GLY A 179 24.87 6.68 -6.51
N THR A 180 23.54 6.66 -6.32
CA THR A 180 22.62 7.60 -7.00
C THR A 180 22.64 8.95 -6.30
N THR A 181 22.98 10.01 -7.04
CA THR A 181 23.08 11.38 -6.52
C THR A 181 21.87 12.26 -6.90
N GLU A 182 21.14 11.88 -7.94
CA GLU A 182 20.02 12.65 -8.45
C GLU A 182 18.68 11.97 -8.15
N SER A 183 17.72 12.76 -7.69
CA SER A 183 16.34 12.28 -7.53
C SER A 183 15.58 12.37 -8.84
N GLN A 184 14.77 11.35 -9.14
CA GLN A 184 13.95 11.28 -10.33
C GLN A 184 12.52 10.90 -9.94
N THR A 185 11.54 11.46 -10.65
CA THR A 185 10.16 11.00 -10.59
C THR A 185 9.82 10.30 -11.91
N ARG A 186 9.26 9.11 -11.82
CA ARG A 186 8.85 8.31 -12.98
C ARG A 186 7.34 8.23 -13.06
N ALA A 187 6.81 8.29 -14.28
CA ALA A 187 5.38 8.26 -14.56
C ALA A 187 4.89 6.90 -15.12
N GLU A 188 5.82 6.01 -15.42
CA GLU A 188 5.54 4.68 -15.96
C GLU A 188 4.84 3.80 -14.91
N PHE A 189 3.95 2.92 -15.38
CA PHE A 189 3.34 1.96 -14.49
C PHE A 189 4.34 0.92 -14.01
N VAL A 190 4.39 0.76 -12.68
CA VAL A 190 5.10 -0.31 -11.99
C VAL A 190 4.14 -1.03 -11.05
N SER A 191 4.38 -2.30 -10.80
CA SER A 191 3.54 -3.12 -9.93
C SER A 191 4.36 -3.71 -8.78
N SER A 192 3.70 -4.09 -7.69
CA SER A 192 4.35 -4.75 -6.56
C SER A 192 5.04 -6.06 -6.94
N VAL A 193 4.57 -6.75 -7.98
CA VAL A 193 5.22 -7.96 -8.51
C VAL A 193 6.58 -7.68 -9.16
N ASP A 194 6.84 -6.44 -9.56
CA ASP A 194 8.10 -6.00 -10.17
C ASP A 194 9.23 -5.80 -9.14
N VAL A 195 8.91 -5.72 -7.86
CA VAL A 195 9.90 -5.42 -6.80
C VAL A 195 10.98 -6.50 -6.73
N MET A 196 10.57 -7.77 -6.72
CA MET A 196 11.53 -8.86 -6.59
C MET A 196 12.49 -8.97 -7.80
N PRO A 197 12.03 -9.03 -9.06
CA PRO A 197 12.96 -9.07 -10.21
C PRO A 197 13.86 -7.84 -10.26
N SER A 198 13.38 -6.67 -9.82
CA SER A 198 14.18 -5.46 -9.78
C SER A 198 15.28 -5.51 -8.71
N LEU A 199 14.97 -5.99 -7.51
CA LEU A 199 15.97 -6.19 -6.47
C LEU A 199 17.01 -7.21 -6.89
N LEU A 200 16.61 -8.34 -7.49
CA LEU A 200 17.53 -9.36 -7.94
C LEU A 200 18.49 -8.82 -9.04
N GLU A 201 17.97 -8.03 -9.98
CA GLU A 201 18.81 -7.37 -11.00
C GLU A 201 19.80 -6.38 -10.37
N LEU A 202 19.37 -5.54 -9.42
CA LEU A 202 20.25 -4.62 -8.70
C LEU A 202 21.35 -5.34 -7.91
N LEU A 203 21.08 -6.55 -7.44
CA LEU A 203 22.03 -7.40 -6.70
C LEU A 203 22.84 -8.32 -7.62
N ALA A 204 22.68 -8.24 -8.94
CA ALA A 204 23.30 -9.14 -9.92
C ALA A 204 22.99 -10.63 -9.66
N ILE A 205 21.82 -10.91 -9.13
CA ILE A 205 21.30 -12.28 -8.88
C ILE A 205 20.37 -12.65 -10.04
N LYS A 206 20.56 -13.84 -10.63
CA LYS A 206 19.69 -14.32 -11.68
C LYS A 206 18.25 -14.44 -11.19
N THR A 207 17.32 -13.79 -11.88
CA THR A 207 15.89 -13.93 -11.62
C THR A 207 15.42 -15.35 -11.93
N PRO A 208 14.70 -16.01 -11.02
CA PRO A 208 14.08 -17.30 -11.28
C PRO A 208 13.11 -17.22 -12.47
N ASP A 209 13.00 -18.32 -13.24
CA ASP A 209 12.04 -18.42 -14.34
C ASP A 209 10.60 -18.43 -13.81
N GLY A 210 9.65 -17.91 -14.60
CA GLY A 210 8.22 -17.93 -14.28
C GLY A 210 7.75 -16.83 -13.32
N MET A 211 8.53 -15.78 -13.12
CA MET A 211 8.07 -14.59 -12.40
C MET A 211 7.16 -13.72 -13.27
N ASP A 212 6.01 -13.29 -12.72
CA ASP A 212 5.06 -12.43 -13.42
C ASP A 212 5.55 -10.98 -13.54
N GLY A 213 6.41 -10.54 -12.60
CA GLY A 213 6.94 -9.19 -12.57
C GLY A 213 8.08 -8.96 -13.55
N ARG A 214 8.27 -7.70 -13.92
CA ARG A 214 9.33 -7.23 -14.81
C ARG A 214 10.17 -6.16 -14.11
N SER A 215 11.49 -6.30 -14.14
CA SER A 215 12.39 -5.31 -13.52
C SER A 215 12.14 -3.90 -14.03
N TRP A 216 12.10 -2.93 -13.11
CA TRP A 216 12.08 -1.50 -13.40
C TRP A 216 13.47 -0.84 -13.33
N VAL A 217 14.54 -1.63 -13.20
CA VAL A 217 15.93 -1.11 -13.20
C VAL A 217 16.25 -0.32 -14.47
N PRO A 218 15.82 -0.70 -15.69
CA PRO A 218 15.98 0.15 -16.87
C PRO A 218 15.40 1.55 -16.68
N LEU A 219 14.23 1.70 -16.02
CA LEU A 219 13.64 3.01 -15.72
C LEU A 219 14.54 3.84 -14.81
N LEU A 220 15.21 3.22 -13.83
CA LEU A 220 16.18 3.93 -12.96
C LEU A 220 17.40 4.45 -13.73
N ARG A 221 17.76 3.78 -14.81
CA ARG A 221 18.85 4.21 -15.72
C ARG A 221 18.42 5.24 -16.76
N GLY A 222 17.15 5.66 -16.75
CA GLY A 222 16.60 6.60 -17.74
C GLY A 222 16.20 5.94 -19.07
N GLU A 223 16.22 4.62 -19.15
CA GLU A 223 15.82 3.87 -20.34
C GLU A 223 14.27 3.79 -20.40
N SER A 224 13.72 3.74 -21.61
CA SER A 224 12.28 3.51 -21.79
C SER A 224 11.96 2.01 -21.69
N GLN A 225 10.79 1.71 -21.14
CA GLN A 225 10.21 0.38 -21.21
C GLN A 225 8.86 0.48 -21.93
N PRO A 226 8.81 0.27 -23.25
CA PRO A 226 7.53 0.13 -23.96
C PRO A 226 6.72 -0.98 -23.29
N ASP A 227 5.42 -1.02 -23.47
CA ASP A 227 4.49 -1.97 -22.83
C ASP A 227 4.29 -1.80 -21.31
N ARG A 228 4.67 -0.62 -20.75
CA ARG A 228 4.27 -0.17 -19.40
C ARG A 228 3.20 0.90 -19.46
N ASP A 229 2.31 0.79 -20.40
CA ASP A 229 1.21 1.71 -20.66
C ASP A 229 -0.10 1.34 -19.94
N PHE A 230 -0.13 0.16 -19.31
CA PHE A 230 -1.22 -0.28 -18.47
C PHE A 230 -0.75 -1.11 -17.26
N VAL A 231 -1.65 -1.26 -16.30
CA VAL A 231 -1.48 -2.17 -15.15
C VAL A 231 -2.78 -2.91 -14.88
N VAL A 232 -2.65 -4.18 -14.49
CA VAL A 232 -3.78 -4.99 -14.03
C VAL A 232 -3.72 -5.13 -12.51
N THR A 233 -4.82 -4.82 -11.84
CA THR A 233 -4.95 -4.98 -10.40
C THR A 233 -6.14 -5.86 -10.06
N HIS A 234 -6.08 -6.56 -8.92
CA HIS A 234 -7.14 -7.45 -8.52
C HIS A 234 -7.30 -7.59 -7.00
N VAL A 235 -8.51 -7.93 -6.62
CA VAL A 235 -8.85 -8.42 -5.27
C VAL A 235 -9.59 -9.75 -5.47
N ASN A 236 -9.23 -10.80 -4.75
CA ASN A 236 -9.94 -12.08 -4.77
C ASN A 236 -10.81 -12.27 -3.54
N THR A 237 -10.19 -12.11 -2.37
CA THR A 237 -10.84 -12.26 -1.07
C THR A 237 -10.54 -11.06 -0.19
N VAL A 238 -11.45 -10.72 0.67
CA VAL A 238 -11.28 -9.64 1.66
C VAL A 238 -10.98 -10.25 3.04
N SER A 239 -10.59 -9.41 4.00
CA SER A 239 -10.15 -9.84 5.35
C SER A 239 -11.14 -10.71 6.11
N SER A 240 -12.43 -10.68 5.76
CA SER A 240 -13.45 -11.56 6.32
C SER A 240 -13.45 -12.99 5.74
N GLY A 241 -12.57 -13.26 4.76
CA GLY A 241 -12.55 -14.52 4.01
C GLY A 241 -13.56 -14.60 2.86
N LYS A 242 -14.42 -13.59 2.70
CA LYS A 242 -15.40 -13.57 1.61
C LYS A 242 -14.75 -13.34 0.26
N SER A 243 -15.20 -14.08 -0.75
CA SER A 243 -14.82 -13.88 -2.14
C SER A 243 -15.60 -12.70 -2.72
N LEU A 244 -14.96 -11.55 -2.83
CA LEU A 244 -15.47 -10.34 -3.47
C LEU A 244 -14.55 -9.97 -4.64
N ALA A 245 -14.45 -10.90 -5.59
CA ALA A 245 -13.49 -10.82 -6.68
C ALA A 245 -13.71 -9.58 -7.55
N GLN A 246 -12.65 -8.81 -7.72
CA GLN A 246 -12.59 -7.59 -8.52
C GLN A 246 -11.37 -7.63 -9.43
N ARG A 247 -11.48 -7.04 -10.60
CA ARG A 247 -10.40 -6.84 -11.56
C ARG A 247 -10.44 -5.42 -12.08
N CYS A 248 -9.29 -4.87 -12.37
CA CYS A 248 -9.19 -3.60 -13.07
C CYS A 248 -8.02 -3.63 -14.04
N ILE A 249 -8.26 -3.24 -15.27
CA ILE A 249 -7.22 -2.79 -16.18
C ILE A 249 -7.22 -1.27 -16.19
N ARG A 250 -6.04 -0.68 -16.04
CA ARG A 250 -5.85 0.76 -15.93
C ARG A 250 -4.76 1.22 -16.86
N THR A 251 -5.10 2.17 -17.72
CA THR A 251 -4.15 2.97 -18.50
C THR A 251 -3.96 4.33 -17.85
N LYS A 252 -3.14 5.18 -18.43
CA LYS A 252 -2.95 6.56 -17.98
C LYS A 252 -4.27 7.33 -17.95
N ASP A 253 -5.13 7.11 -18.93
CA ASP A 253 -6.33 7.91 -19.19
C ASP A 253 -7.64 7.19 -18.87
N ARG A 254 -7.63 5.87 -18.68
CA ARG A 254 -8.83 5.03 -18.55
C ARG A 254 -8.69 3.98 -17.46
N ALA A 255 -9.83 3.59 -16.90
CA ALA A 255 -9.93 2.40 -16.05
C ALA A 255 -11.20 1.64 -16.37
N LEU A 256 -11.05 0.34 -16.61
CA LEU A 256 -12.16 -0.62 -16.73
C LEU A 256 -12.12 -1.56 -15.52
N MET A 257 -13.21 -1.60 -14.76
CA MET A 257 -13.34 -2.45 -13.58
C MET A 257 -14.43 -3.48 -13.79
N PHE A 258 -14.16 -4.69 -13.33
CA PHE A 258 -15.10 -5.81 -13.30
C PHE A 258 -15.24 -6.35 -11.89
N HIS A 259 -16.47 -6.39 -11.39
CA HIS A 259 -16.83 -6.92 -10.08
C HIS A 259 -17.66 -8.20 -10.23
N ALA A 260 -16.99 -9.35 -10.08
CA ALA A 260 -17.59 -10.66 -10.27
C ALA A 260 -18.61 -11.04 -9.15
N TRP A 261 -18.60 -10.35 -8.04
CA TRP A 261 -19.48 -10.60 -6.91
C TRP A 261 -20.86 -9.92 -7.04
N VAL A 262 -21.00 -8.94 -7.93
CA VAL A 262 -22.25 -8.19 -8.16
C VAL A 262 -23.31 -9.11 -8.76
N GLY A 263 -24.53 -8.99 -8.27
CA GLY A 263 -25.66 -9.87 -8.65
C GLY A 263 -25.77 -11.15 -7.80
N GLY A 264 -24.76 -11.43 -6.96
CA GLY A 264 -24.82 -12.48 -5.94
C GLY A 264 -25.56 -12.05 -4.66
N SER A 265 -25.54 -12.91 -3.66
CA SER A 265 -26.14 -12.64 -2.34
C SER A 265 -25.28 -11.73 -1.45
N GLU A 266 -24.01 -11.54 -1.80
CA GLU A 266 -23.07 -10.80 -0.97
C GLU A 266 -23.17 -9.29 -1.23
N LYS A 267 -23.00 -8.54 -0.15
CA LYS A 267 -22.79 -7.08 -0.19
C LYS A 267 -21.33 -6.78 0.14
N PHE A 268 -20.76 -5.78 -0.49
CA PHE A 268 -19.41 -5.35 -0.18
C PHE A 268 -19.31 -4.86 1.25
N ARG A 269 -18.53 -5.55 2.06
CA ARG A 269 -18.25 -5.19 3.44
C ARG A 269 -16.80 -5.51 3.79
N VAL A 270 -16.04 -4.46 4.11
CA VAL A 270 -14.61 -4.54 4.40
C VAL A 270 -14.26 -3.67 5.60
N GLU A 271 -13.07 -3.87 6.16
CA GLU A 271 -12.57 -3.11 7.32
C GLU A 271 -12.65 -1.59 7.12
N ALA A 272 -12.36 -1.10 5.93
CA ALA A 272 -12.43 0.33 5.60
C ALA A 272 -13.81 0.97 5.84
N MET A 273 -14.87 0.15 5.91
CA MET A 273 -16.24 0.59 6.19
C MET A 273 -16.60 0.59 7.69
N SER A 274 -15.67 0.21 8.57
CA SER A 274 -15.90 0.20 10.02
C SER A 274 -15.60 1.55 10.71
N GLY A 275 -15.16 2.55 9.96
CA GLY A 275 -14.72 3.84 10.47
C GLY A 275 -15.79 4.94 10.42
N LEU A 276 -15.37 6.13 10.86
CA LEU A 276 -16.24 7.32 10.94
C LEU A 276 -16.69 7.80 9.57
N SER A 277 -15.84 7.69 8.56
CA SER A 277 -16.13 8.15 7.19
C SER A 277 -17.30 7.41 6.59
N PHE A 278 -17.27 6.08 6.60
CA PHE A 278 -18.37 5.31 6.08
C PHE A 278 -19.66 5.50 6.89
N ALA A 279 -19.57 5.56 8.22
CA ALA A 279 -20.71 5.82 9.08
C ALA A 279 -21.35 7.19 8.76
N ALA A 280 -20.57 8.23 8.54
CA ALA A 280 -21.06 9.57 8.18
C ALA A 280 -21.73 9.57 6.78
N MET A 281 -21.10 8.93 5.80
CA MET A 281 -21.68 8.82 4.46
C MET A 281 -23.01 8.06 4.47
N ASN A 282 -23.04 6.93 5.19
CA ASN A 282 -24.25 6.08 5.28
C ASN A 282 -25.42 6.75 6.02
N ALA A 283 -25.13 7.65 6.95
CA ALA A 283 -26.12 8.43 7.69
C ALA A 283 -26.55 9.73 6.98
N SER A 284 -25.90 10.10 5.88
CA SER A 284 -26.22 11.31 5.13
C SER A 284 -27.60 11.22 4.48
N THR A 285 -28.33 12.33 4.44
CA THR A 285 -29.60 12.48 3.68
C THR A 285 -29.37 13.04 2.27
N ASP A 286 -28.14 13.38 1.92
CA ASP A 286 -27.76 13.86 0.60
C ASP A 286 -27.87 12.73 -0.42
N ALA A 287 -28.59 12.97 -1.53
CA ALA A 287 -28.90 11.96 -2.53
C ALA A 287 -27.65 11.49 -3.30
N GLU A 288 -26.68 12.37 -3.53
CA GLU A 288 -25.41 12.04 -4.22
C GLU A 288 -24.54 11.18 -3.32
N ILE A 289 -24.43 11.52 -2.03
CA ILE A 289 -23.70 10.71 -1.05
C ILE A 289 -24.32 9.34 -0.92
N GLN A 290 -25.65 9.25 -0.86
CA GLN A 290 -26.37 7.95 -0.81
C GLN A 290 -26.17 7.14 -2.09
N ALA A 291 -26.09 7.77 -3.25
CA ALA A 291 -25.74 7.09 -4.50
C ALA A 291 -24.33 6.49 -4.44
N ARG A 292 -23.35 7.23 -3.90
CA ARG A 292 -22.00 6.75 -3.66
C ARG A 292 -21.95 5.59 -2.67
N VAL A 293 -22.72 5.64 -1.59
CA VAL A 293 -22.83 4.52 -0.64
C VAL A 293 -23.35 3.27 -1.33
N ARG A 294 -24.43 3.39 -2.14
CA ARG A 294 -24.96 2.25 -2.92
C ARG A 294 -23.92 1.73 -3.91
N GLN A 295 -23.21 2.60 -4.64
CA GLN A 295 -22.13 2.21 -5.56
C GLN A 295 -21.06 1.38 -4.85
N LEU A 296 -20.67 1.73 -3.63
CA LEU A 296 -19.70 0.97 -2.85
C LEU A 296 -20.24 -0.37 -2.36
N VAL A 297 -21.45 -0.35 -1.78
CA VAL A 297 -22.03 -1.52 -1.06
C VAL A 297 -22.61 -2.55 -2.01
N GLU A 298 -23.29 -2.10 -3.05
CA GLU A 298 -23.99 -2.95 -4.02
C GLU A 298 -23.15 -3.22 -5.26
N GLY A 299 -22.28 -2.27 -5.60
CA GLY A 299 -21.40 -2.35 -6.75
C GLY A 299 -22.13 -2.25 -8.08
N GLU A 300 -21.37 -2.25 -9.14
CA GLU A 300 -21.81 -2.41 -10.53
C GLU A 300 -20.90 -3.45 -11.18
N THR A 301 -21.43 -4.34 -12.00
CA THR A 301 -20.68 -5.45 -12.61
C THR A 301 -19.51 -4.94 -13.44
N LEU A 302 -19.77 -3.92 -14.27
CA LEU A 302 -18.76 -3.23 -15.09
C LEU A 302 -18.82 -1.74 -14.82
N MET A 303 -17.65 -1.16 -14.64
CA MET A 303 -17.49 0.30 -14.53
C MET A 303 -16.35 0.76 -15.43
N PHE A 304 -16.56 1.88 -16.10
CA PHE A 304 -15.55 2.53 -16.93
C PHE A 304 -15.40 3.99 -16.52
N PHE A 305 -14.15 4.43 -16.37
CA PHE A 305 -13.82 5.78 -15.94
C PHE A 305 -12.90 6.47 -16.92
N ASP A 306 -13.22 7.72 -17.25
CA ASP A 306 -12.33 8.66 -17.92
C ASP A 306 -11.52 9.41 -16.86
N ILE A 307 -10.27 9.00 -16.66
CA ILE A 307 -9.40 9.53 -15.60
C ILE A 307 -9.05 11.01 -15.81
N ASN A 308 -9.02 11.47 -17.06
CA ASN A 308 -8.76 12.87 -17.37
C ASN A 308 -9.93 13.79 -16.94
N ALA A 309 -11.16 13.30 -17.10
CA ALA A 309 -12.38 14.04 -16.72
C ALA A 309 -12.76 13.82 -15.25
N ASP A 310 -12.46 12.63 -14.72
CA ASP A 310 -12.80 12.21 -13.36
C ASP A 310 -11.63 11.44 -12.72
N PRO A 311 -10.60 12.14 -12.26
CA PRO A 311 -9.41 11.50 -11.66
C PRO A 311 -9.70 10.78 -10.33
N THR A 312 -10.89 10.94 -9.77
CA THR A 312 -11.32 10.34 -8.50
C THR A 312 -12.27 9.15 -8.68
N GLU A 313 -12.60 8.79 -9.93
CA GLU A 313 -13.42 7.62 -10.27
C GLU A 313 -14.79 7.63 -9.59
N ARG A 314 -15.47 8.77 -9.64
CA ARG A 314 -16.80 8.96 -9.04
C ARG A 314 -17.94 8.65 -10.00
N LYS A 315 -17.73 8.87 -11.30
CA LYS A 315 -18.75 8.76 -12.34
C LYS A 315 -18.48 7.59 -13.28
N ASN A 316 -19.24 6.51 -13.13
CA ASN A 316 -19.21 5.41 -14.08
C ASN A 316 -19.81 5.85 -15.42
N VAL A 317 -19.03 5.77 -16.49
CA VAL A 317 -19.43 6.14 -17.86
C VAL A 317 -19.51 4.95 -18.81
N ILE A 318 -19.64 3.73 -18.28
CA ILE A 318 -19.69 2.48 -19.06
C ILE A 318 -20.77 2.47 -20.15
N ASN A 319 -21.89 3.14 -19.90
CA ASN A 319 -23.03 3.20 -20.82
C ASN A 319 -23.04 4.43 -21.72
N ASP A 320 -22.02 5.30 -21.63
CA ASP A 320 -21.91 6.46 -22.51
C ASP A 320 -21.41 6.03 -23.90
N PRO A 321 -22.20 6.23 -24.99
CA PRO A 321 -21.83 5.82 -26.35
C PRO A 321 -20.48 6.36 -26.82
N LYS A 322 -20.04 7.49 -26.29
CA LYS A 322 -18.74 8.10 -26.58
C LYS A 322 -17.58 7.14 -26.31
N TYR A 323 -17.69 6.29 -25.30
CA TYR A 323 -16.63 5.39 -24.87
C TYR A 323 -16.79 3.94 -25.34
N ALA A 324 -17.85 3.63 -26.11
CA ALA A 324 -18.18 2.25 -26.51
C ALA A 324 -17.02 1.51 -27.22
N SER A 325 -16.24 2.23 -28.02
CA SER A 325 -15.08 1.63 -28.72
C SER A 325 -13.91 1.38 -27.76
N GLU A 326 -13.66 2.29 -26.82
CA GLU A 326 -12.58 2.16 -25.83
C GLU A 326 -12.88 1.03 -24.83
N VAL A 327 -14.13 0.89 -24.39
CA VAL A 327 -14.56 -0.21 -23.52
C VAL A 327 -14.35 -1.58 -24.16
N LYS A 328 -14.51 -1.70 -25.49
CA LYS A 328 -14.27 -2.96 -26.20
C LYS A 328 -12.78 -3.28 -26.39
N LEU A 329 -11.93 -2.28 -26.34
CA LEU A 329 -10.49 -2.42 -26.52
C LEU A 329 -9.80 -2.90 -25.24
N LEU A 330 -10.32 -2.49 -24.07
CA LEU A 330 -9.82 -2.87 -22.75
C LEU A 330 -10.48 -4.14 -22.21
#